data_fcb7efb8aeb8eb91fe7c0776f32db43d
#
_entry.id   fcb7efb8aeb8eb91fe7c0776f32db43d
#
_cell.length_a   1.000
_cell.length_b   1.000
_cell.length_c   1.000
_cell.angle_alpha   90.00
_cell.angle_beta   90.00
_cell.angle_gamma   90.00
#
_symmetry.space_group_name_H-M   'P 1'
#
loop_
_entity.id
_entity.type
_entity.pdbx_description
1 polymer ?
#
loop_
_entity_poly.entity_id
_entity_poly.type
_entity_poly.pdbx_seq_one_letter_code
_entity_poly.pdbx_strand_id
1 'polypeptide(L)'
;MSQALSDQSPPKQYTNKLKDSGIIQLSGEDKVEYLQGQVTANVNQLTKNKALLASHCDFKGKVWSVIYTFLWQDTILLVTHKSVLEKSLAELKKYGVFAKVDITNQSDNWQITGGSGDLFEKAISELFDELPTGDKNIISNAYGLVMSKEQPEQRYLVLQPNDAEKKLSLKESESGELWEIADIK
;
A
#
# COMPACT_ATOMS: atom_id res chain seq x y z
N MET A 1 -13.82 4.23 -34.43
CA MET A 1 -14.35 2.96 -33.88
C MET A 1 -13.95 2.87 -32.43
N SER A 2 -14.82 3.30 -31.53
CA SER A 2 -14.65 3.19 -30.10
C SER A 2 -15.08 1.80 -29.70
N GLN A 3 -14.13 0.88 -29.44
CA GLN A 3 -14.48 -0.36 -28.78
C GLN A 3 -14.85 -0.02 -27.33
N ALA A 4 -16.09 -0.31 -27.00
CA ALA A 4 -16.60 -0.26 -25.66
C ALA A 4 -15.65 -1.09 -24.75
N LEU A 5 -15.10 -0.46 -23.73
CA LEU A 5 -14.53 -1.15 -22.58
C LEU A 5 -15.68 -1.99 -22.02
N SER A 6 -15.64 -3.27 -22.32
CA SER A 6 -16.66 -4.23 -21.90
C SER A 6 -16.76 -4.17 -20.37
N ASP A 7 -17.98 -4.16 -19.91
CA ASP A 7 -18.41 -4.26 -18.51
C ASP A 7 -18.02 -5.63 -17.91
N GLN A 8 -16.71 -5.88 -17.80
CA GLN A 8 -16.17 -7.07 -17.16
C GLN A 8 -15.83 -6.69 -15.73
N SER A 9 -16.66 -7.13 -14.81
CA SER A 9 -16.27 -7.19 -13.40
C SER A 9 -14.95 -7.98 -13.32
N PRO A 10 -13.99 -7.52 -12.51
CA PRO A 10 -12.75 -8.25 -12.32
C PRO A 10 -13.07 -9.69 -11.89
N PRO A 11 -12.27 -10.67 -12.27
CA PRO A 11 -12.50 -12.05 -11.87
C PRO A 11 -12.50 -12.15 -10.34
N LYS A 12 -13.42 -12.94 -9.80
CA LYS A 12 -13.57 -13.15 -8.34
C LYS A 12 -12.30 -13.69 -7.67
N GLN A 13 -11.34 -14.15 -8.43
CA GLN A 13 -10.09 -14.70 -7.93
C GLN A 13 -8.93 -14.30 -8.84
N TYR A 14 -7.95 -13.61 -8.27
CA TYR A 14 -6.71 -13.24 -8.94
C TYR A 14 -5.57 -12.98 -7.95
N THR A 15 -4.34 -13.00 -8.46
CA THR A 15 -3.11 -12.66 -7.76
C THR A 15 -2.20 -11.89 -8.69
N ASN A 16 -1.84 -10.67 -8.35
CA ASN A 16 -0.94 -9.81 -9.13
C ASN A 16 0.22 -9.29 -8.29
N LYS A 17 1.43 -9.37 -8.81
CA LYS A 17 2.54 -8.55 -8.29
C LYS A 17 2.39 -7.13 -8.83
N LEU A 18 2.32 -6.16 -7.92
CA LEU A 18 2.12 -4.75 -8.26
C LEU A 18 3.47 -4.10 -8.57
N LYS A 19 4.00 -4.35 -9.77
CA LYS A 19 5.34 -3.91 -10.20
C LYS A 19 5.44 -2.40 -10.36
N ASP A 20 4.31 -1.73 -10.61
CA ASP A 20 4.21 -0.28 -10.76
C ASP A 20 3.92 0.45 -9.45
N SER A 21 3.80 -0.27 -8.35
CA SER A 21 3.76 0.29 -7.00
C SER A 21 5.16 0.37 -6.41
N GLY A 22 5.40 1.40 -5.60
CA GLY A 22 6.65 1.59 -4.88
C GLY A 22 6.40 2.06 -3.46
N ILE A 23 7.46 2.07 -2.65
CA ILE A 23 7.41 2.36 -1.23
C ILE A 23 8.37 3.47 -0.86
N ILE A 24 7.85 4.52 -0.20
CA ILE A 24 8.63 5.50 0.55
C ILE A 24 8.51 5.12 2.03
N GLN A 25 9.64 5.06 2.73
CA GLN A 25 9.69 4.79 4.16
C GLN A 25 10.09 6.05 4.93
N LEU A 26 9.39 6.31 6.02
CA LEU A 26 9.75 7.34 7.02
C LEU A 26 10.13 6.65 8.33
N SER A 27 11.28 7.03 8.88
CA SER A 27 11.76 6.62 10.20
C SER A 27 12.20 7.86 10.99
N GLY A 28 12.45 7.71 12.29
CA GLY A 28 12.86 8.81 13.19
C GLY A 28 11.75 9.27 14.13
N GLU A 29 12.13 10.09 15.09
CA GLU A 29 11.24 10.52 16.19
C GLU A 29 10.05 11.33 15.69
N ASP A 30 10.27 12.22 14.71
CA ASP A 30 9.27 13.19 14.24
C ASP A 30 8.41 12.65 13.08
N LYS A 31 8.54 11.38 12.66
CA LYS A 31 7.90 10.83 11.47
C LYS A 31 6.38 11.04 11.39
N VAL A 32 5.68 10.93 12.52
CA VAL A 32 4.21 11.10 12.58
C VAL A 32 3.85 12.58 12.47
N GLU A 33 4.46 13.45 13.29
CA GLU A 33 4.21 14.89 13.29
C GLU A 33 4.58 15.51 11.94
N TYR A 34 5.73 15.12 11.40
CA TYR A 34 6.17 15.57 10.10
C TYR A 34 5.18 15.15 8.99
N LEU A 35 4.80 13.87 8.92
CA LEU A 35 3.90 13.38 7.88
C LEU A 35 2.50 14.00 7.99
N GLN A 36 2.02 14.29 9.21
CA GLN A 36 0.74 14.97 9.43
C GLN A 36 0.65 16.32 8.69
N GLY A 37 1.75 17.02 8.56
CA GLY A 37 1.83 18.29 7.81
C GLY A 37 1.95 18.14 6.29
N GLN A 38 2.13 16.91 5.77
CA GLN A 38 2.40 16.68 4.33
C GLN A 38 1.24 16.00 3.60
N VAL A 39 0.29 15.41 4.33
CA VAL A 39 -0.78 14.61 3.74
C VAL A 39 -2.16 15.02 4.25
N THR A 40 -3.19 14.66 3.48
CA THR A 40 -4.57 15.04 3.78
C THR A 40 -5.23 14.20 4.87
N ALA A 41 -4.69 13.02 5.20
CA ALA A 41 -5.25 12.17 6.25
C ALA A 41 -4.76 12.58 7.64
N ASN A 42 -5.55 12.26 8.67
CA ASN A 42 -5.11 12.40 10.05
C ASN A 42 -4.17 11.25 10.44
N VAL A 43 -2.86 11.49 10.33
CA VAL A 43 -1.81 10.49 10.59
C VAL A 43 -1.81 9.99 12.03
N ASN A 44 -2.35 10.75 12.98
CA ASN A 44 -2.50 10.32 14.38
C ASN A 44 -3.50 9.15 14.54
N GLN A 45 -4.30 8.85 13.51
CA GLN A 45 -5.18 7.66 13.48
C GLN A 45 -4.49 6.42 12.93
N LEU A 46 -3.25 6.56 12.43
CA LEU A 46 -2.48 5.43 11.94
C LEU A 46 -2.09 4.52 13.10
N THR A 47 -2.42 3.25 13.00
CA THR A 47 -2.07 2.24 13.99
C THR A 47 -1.63 0.94 13.28
N LYS A 48 -1.09 -0.01 14.05
CA LYS A 48 -0.75 -1.34 13.49
C LYS A 48 -1.96 -2.12 12.94
N ASN A 49 -3.18 -1.69 13.26
CA ASN A 49 -4.42 -2.32 12.81
C ASN A 49 -5.23 -1.45 11.83
N LYS A 50 -4.77 -0.23 11.55
CA LYS A 50 -5.51 0.71 10.68
C LYS A 50 -4.57 1.39 9.71
N ALA A 51 -4.77 1.12 8.40
CA ALA A 51 -4.17 1.88 7.30
C ALA A 51 -4.96 3.17 7.02
N LEU A 52 -4.30 4.12 6.41
CA LEU A 52 -4.93 5.34 5.93
C LEU A 52 -4.71 5.49 4.43
N LEU A 53 -5.74 5.95 3.74
CA LEU A 53 -5.62 6.47 2.38
C LEU A 53 -5.47 7.99 2.49
N ALA A 54 -4.45 8.54 1.87
CA ALA A 54 -4.12 9.96 1.92
C ALA A 54 -3.70 10.48 0.55
N SER A 55 -3.74 11.80 0.39
CA SER A 55 -3.10 12.47 -0.73
C SER A 55 -1.93 13.31 -0.22
N HIS A 56 -0.79 13.21 -0.90
CA HIS A 56 0.34 14.13 -0.73
C HIS A 56 0.16 15.29 -1.68
N CYS A 57 0.11 16.51 -1.15
CA CYS A 57 -0.24 17.71 -1.89
C CYS A 57 0.83 18.79 -1.75
N ASP A 58 0.84 19.74 -2.69
CA ASP A 58 1.56 20.98 -2.52
C ASP A 58 0.80 21.95 -1.59
N PHE A 59 1.43 23.07 -1.26
CA PHE A 59 0.83 24.11 -0.41
C PHE A 59 -0.40 24.80 -1.01
N LYS A 60 -0.69 24.58 -2.30
CA LYS A 60 -1.90 25.06 -3.00
C LYS A 60 -2.99 23.98 -3.08
N GLY A 61 -2.76 22.81 -2.50
CA GLY A 61 -3.68 21.68 -2.53
C GLY A 61 -3.65 20.86 -3.83
N LYS A 62 -2.65 21.08 -4.71
CA LYS A 62 -2.47 20.22 -5.88
C LYS A 62 -1.92 18.88 -5.46
N VAL A 63 -2.63 17.81 -5.79
CA VAL A 63 -2.23 16.43 -5.47
C VAL A 63 -1.03 16.02 -6.32
N TRP A 64 0.04 15.56 -5.69
CA TRP A 64 1.18 14.91 -6.32
C TRP A 64 1.00 13.40 -6.40
N SER A 65 0.55 12.79 -5.30
CA SER A 65 0.32 11.35 -5.23
C SER A 65 -0.84 11.00 -4.30
N VAL A 66 -1.48 9.88 -4.59
CA VAL A 66 -2.38 9.18 -3.67
C VAL A 66 -1.57 8.04 -3.05
N ILE A 67 -1.65 7.89 -1.75
CA ILE A 67 -0.82 6.98 -0.98
C ILE A 67 -1.64 6.16 0.01
N TYR A 68 -1.34 4.87 0.10
CA TYR A 68 -1.70 4.06 1.27
C TYR A 68 -0.59 4.16 2.30
N THR A 69 -0.97 4.44 3.55
CA THR A 69 -0.05 4.68 4.65
C THR A 69 -0.19 3.59 5.70
N PHE A 70 0.93 2.97 6.07
CA PHE A 70 0.99 1.84 6.99
C PHE A 70 1.99 2.08 8.10
N LEU A 71 1.67 1.64 9.31
CA LEU A 71 2.65 1.52 10.38
C LEU A 71 3.26 0.11 10.31
N TRP A 72 4.58 0.03 10.12
CA TRP A 72 5.34 -1.20 10.10
C TRP A 72 6.49 -1.13 11.10
N GLN A 73 6.42 -1.96 12.14
CA GLN A 73 7.36 -1.87 13.26
C GLN A 73 7.41 -0.43 13.80
N ASP A 74 8.57 0.23 13.78
CA ASP A 74 8.75 1.63 14.15
C ASP A 74 8.92 2.56 12.94
N THR A 75 8.37 2.21 11.78
CA THR A 75 8.44 3.02 10.55
C THR A 75 7.06 3.24 9.96
N ILE A 76 6.94 4.28 9.12
CA ILE A 76 5.77 4.51 8.29
C ILE A 76 6.12 4.16 6.85
N LEU A 77 5.32 3.30 6.22
CA LEU A 77 5.43 2.96 4.81
C LEU A 77 4.35 3.68 4.02
N LEU A 78 4.75 4.36 2.94
CA LEU A 78 3.87 5.02 2.00
C LEU A 78 3.91 4.25 0.68
N VAL A 79 2.81 3.61 0.31
CA VAL A 79 2.68 2.90 -0.97
C VAL A 79 2.01 3.81 -1.97
N THR A 80 2.65 4.02 -3.12
CA THR A 80 2.14 4.83 -4.23
C THR A 80 2.59 4.27 -5.58
N HIS A 81 2.03 4.79 -6.66
CA HIS A 81 2.45 4.41 -8.01
C HIS A 81 3.87 4.95 -8.32
N LYS A 82 4.72 4.14 -8.95
CA LYS A 82 6.11 4.50 -9.27
C LYS A 82 6.26 5.75 -10.13
N SER A 83 5.28 6.03 -11.02
CA SER A 83 5.32 7.21 -11.87
C SER A 83 5.34 8.55 -11.12
N VAL A 84 4.85 8.56 -9.87
CA VAL A 84 4.80 9.76 -9.02
C VAL A 84 5.69 9.66 -7.78
N LEU A 85 6.30 8.50 -7.54
CA LEU A 85 7.08 8.21 -6.34
C LEU A 85 8.26 9.15 -6.19
N GLU A 86 9.08 9.32 -7.21
CA GLU A 86 10.29 10.16 -7.15
C GLU A 86 9.94 11.63 -6.90
N LYS A 87 8.84 12.12 -7.51
CA LYS A 87 8.35 13.46 -7.24
C LYS A 87 7.90 13.62 -5.79
N SER A 88 7.12 12.67 -5.29
CA SER A 88 6.63 12.67 -3.91
C SER A 88 7.79 12.57 -2.92
N LEU A 89 8.76 11.68 -3.16
CA LEU A 89 9.96 11.52 -2.35
C LEU A 89 10.79 12.82 -2.26
N ALA A 90 11.03 13.47 -3.42
CA ALA A 90 11.80 14.70 -3.47
C ALA A 90 11.15 15.83 -2.66
N GLU A 91 9.84 16.00 -2.77
CA GLU A 91 9.10 17.02 -2.02
C GLU A 91 9.05 16.70 -0.51
N LEU A 92 8.84 15.43 -0.14
CA LEU A 92 8.95 15.03 1.27
C LEU A 92 10.34 15.31 1.84
N LYS A 93 11.42 14.96 1.13
CA LYS A 93 12.79 15.24 1.60
C LYS A 93 13.06 16.73 1.74
N LYS A 94 12.57 17.54 0.82
CA LYS A 94 12.76 19.01 0.82
C LYS A 94 12.24 19.67 2.11
N TYR A 95 11.08 19.25 2.59
CA TYR A 95 10.47 19.79 3.80
C TYR A 95 10.87 19.04 5.08
N GLY A 96 11.45 17.84 4.95
CA GLY A 96 11.94 17.02 6.07
C GLY A 96 13.25 17.47 6.70
N VAL A 97 13.97 18.43 6.10
CA VAL A 97 15.33 18.85 6.53
C VAL A 97 15.41 19.42 7.94
N PHE A 98 14.29 19.89 8.50
CA PHE A 98 14.23 20.45 9.85
C PHE A 98 13.62 19.50 10.88
N ALA A 99 13.18 18.32 10.47
CA ALA A 99 12.58 17.31 11.33
C ALA A 99 13.56 16.14 11.54
N LYS A 100 13.46 15.47 12.68
CA LYS A 100 14.20 14.23 12.94
C LYS A 100 13.51 13.05 12.24
N VAL A 101 13.47 13.13 10.92
CA VAL A 101 12.88 12.12 10.04
C VAL A 101 13.85 11.75 8.92
N ASP A 102 14.05 10.45 8.72
CA ASP A 102 14.73 9.90 7.55
C ASP A 102 13.69 9.38 6.56
N ILE A 103 13.84 9.75 5.27
CA ILE A 103 12.87 9.48 4.21
C ILE A 103 13.59 8.82 3.04
N THR A 104 13.27 7.57 2.77
CA THR A 104 13.99 6.75 1.79
C THR A 104 13.06 6.03 0.83
N ASN A 105 13.53 5.80 -0.40
CA ASN A 105 12.89 4.88 -1.34
C ASN A 105 13.29 3.45 -0.96
N GLN A 106 12.29 2.64 -0.62
CA GLN A 106 12.47 1.24 -0.22
C GLN A 106 11.83 0.26 -1.20
N SER A 107 11.44 0.72 -2.38
CA SER A 107 10.70 -0.10 -3.36
C SER A 107 11.39 -1.42 -3.71
N ASP A 108 12.73 -1.41 -3.79
CA ASP A 108 13.51 -2.61 -4.14
C ASP A 108 13.65 -3.61 -2.98
N ASN A 109 13.31 -3.21 -1.76
CA ASN A 109 13.39 -4.05 -0.57
C ASN A 109 12.07 -4.74 -0.22
N TRP A 110 11.00 -4.46 -0.98
CA TRP A 110 9.66 -4.96 -0.72
C TRP A 110 9.02 -5.58 -1.95
N GLN A 111 8.26 -6.63 -1.73
CA GLN A 111 7.30 -7.16 -2.69
C GLN A 111 5.89 -6.72 -2.31
N ILE A 112 5.16 -6.19 -3.29
CA ILE A 112 3.76 -5.79 -3.14
C ILE A 112 2.91 -6.71 -4.01
N THR A 113 1.92 -7.36 -3.40
CA THR A 113 1.02 -8.30 -4.07
C THR A 113 -0.42 -7.94 -3.78
N GLY A 114 -1.22 -7.77 -4.82
CA GLY A 114 -2.66 -7.59 -4.72
C GLY A 114 -3.42 -8.84 -5.15
N GLY A 115 -4.56 -9.11 -4.53
CA GLY A 115 -5.37 -10.25 -4.94
C GLY A 115 -6.72 -10.36 -4.24
N SER A 116 -7.53 -11.29 -4.72
CA SER A 116 -8.84 -11.63 -4.15
C SER A 116 -9.19 -13.10 -4.33
N GLY A 117 -10.20 -13.55 -3.60
CA GLY A 117 -10.79 -14.90 -3.69
C GLY A 117 -10.21 -15.91 -2.71
N ASP A 118 -10.88 -17.06 -2.62
CA ASP A 118 -10.67 -18.06 -1.57
C ASP A 118 -9.22 -18.56 -1.47
N LEU A 119 -8.54 -18.74 -2.61
CA LEU A 119 -7.13 -19.20 -2.60
C LEU A 119 -6.20 -18.11 -2.06
N PHE A 120 -6.49 -16.83 -2.34
CA PHE A 120 -5.71 -15.72 -1.82
C PHE A 120 -5.93 -15.55 -0.31
N GLU A 121 -7.18 -15.64 0.13
CA GLU A 121 -7.55 -15.59 1.55
C GLU A 121 -6.93 -16.74 2.34
N LYS A 122 -6.96 -17.95 1.79
CA LYS A 122 -6.30 -19.11 2.39
C LYS A 122 -4.80 -18.88 2.58
N ALA A 123 -4.12 -18.39 1.55
CA ALA A 123 -2.68 -18.11 1.62
C ALA A 123 -2.35 -16.98 2.63
N ILE A 124 -3.21 -15.96 2.75
CA ILE A 124 -3.08 -14.93 3.80
C ILE A 124 -3.23 -15.59 5.18
N SER A 125 -4.27 -16.39 5.39
CA SER A 125 -4.54 -17.04 6.68
C SER A 125 -3.40 -17.98 7.09
N GLU A 126 -2.79 -18.69 6.14
CA GLU A 126 -1.62 -19.55 6.39
C GLU A 126 -0.37 -18.74 6.77
N LEU A 127 -0.23 -17.51 6.30
CA LEU A 127 0.93 -16.64 6.54
C LEU A 127 0.76 -15.73 7.76
N PHE A 128 -0.46 -15.25 8.02
CA PHE A 128 -0.77 -14.24 9.05
C PHE A 128 -1.67 -14.76 10.18
N ASP A 129 -2.10 -16.03 10.15
CA ASP A 129 -2.99 -16.70 11.10
C ASP A 129 -4.43 -16.17 11.13
N GLU A 130 -4.72 -15.03 10.50
CA GLU A 130 -6.05 -14.40 10.41
C GLU A 130 -6.20 -13.58 9.13
N LEU A 131 -7.43 -13.10 8.87
CA LEU A 131 -7.73 -12.12 7.80
C LEU A 131 -8.04 -10.76 8.41
N PRO A 132 -7.58 -9.65 7.80
CA PRO A 132 -8.02 -8.32 8.22
C PRO A 132 -9.48 -8.10 7.83
N THR A 133 -10.28 -7.57 8.76
CA THR A 133 -11.72 -7.33 8.57
C THR A 133 -12.19 -6.08 9.29
N GLY A 134 -13.18 -5.38 8.74
CA GLY A 134 -13.85 -4.24 9.38
C GLY A 134 -12.87 -3.16 9.86
N ASP A 135 -13.00 -2.75 11.11
CA ASP A 135 -12.16 -1.70 11.71
C ASP A 135 -10.68 -2.11 11.86
N LYS A 136 -10.40 -3.41 11.89
CA LYS A 136 -9.04 -3.98 11.83
C LYS A 136 -8.71 -4.32 10.38
N ASN A 137 -8.58 -3.30 9.54
CA ASN A 137 -8.33 -3.48 8.11
C ASN A 137 -6.88 -3.82 7.76
N ILE A 138 -6.00 -3.91 8.77
CA ILE A 138 -4.62 -4.39 8.66
C ILE A 138 -4.32 -5.42 9.72
N ILE A 139 -3.55 -6.42 9.35
CA ILE A 139 -2.79 -7.29 10.25
C ILE A 139 -1.33 -7.34 9.82
N SER A 140 -0.43 -7.59 10.75
CA SER A 140 1.00 -7.69 10.48
C SER A 140 1.68 -8.67 11.41
N ASN A 141 2.74 -9.29 10.93
CA ASN A 141 3.62 -10.18 11.69
C ASN A 141 5.08 -10.01 11.23
N ALA A 142 5.98 -10.89 11.62
CA ALA A 142 7.40 -10.84 11.23
C ALA A 142 7.62 -10.95 9.70
N TYR A 143 6.66 -11.48 8.94
CA TYR A 143 6.80 -11.75 7.52
C TYR A 143 6.25 -10.64 6.61
N GLY A 144 5.50 -9.67 7.19
CA GLY A 144 4.92 -8.58 6.40
C GLY A 144 3.63 -8.04 7.01
N LEU A 145 2.89 -7.33 6.19
CA LEU A 145 1.54 -6.84 6.53
C LEU A 145 0.56 -7.13 5.38
N VAL A 146 -0.71 -7.25 5.74
CA VAL A 146 -1.81 -7.35 4.79
C VAL A 146 -2.92 -6.39 5.15
N MET A 147 -3.43 -5.67 4.15
CA MET A 147 -4.59 -4.78 4.25
C MET A 147 -5.76 -5.37 3.48
N SER A 148 -6.96 -5.32 4.07
CA SER A 148 -8.22 -5.56 3.37
C SER A 148 -8.77 -4.29 2.76
N LYS A 149 -9.40 -4.43 1.59
CA LYS A 149 -10.14 -3.39 0.89
C LYS A 149 -11.48 -3.98 0.43
N GLU A 150 -12.58 -3.47 0.97
CA GLU A 150 -13.93 -4.04 0.78
C GLU A 150 -14.62 -3.51 -0.49
N GLN A 151 -14.24 -2.32 -0.96
CA GLN A 151 -14.87 -1.66 -2.10
C GLN A 151 -13.95 -1.63 -3.33
N PRO A 152 -14.47 -1.83 -4.56
CA PRO A 152 -15.84 -2.25 -4.92
C PRO A 152 -16.14 -3.71 -4.60
N GLU A 153 -15.14 -4.51 -4.28
CA GLU A 153 -15.21 -5.91 -3.88
C GLU A 153 -14.07 -6.26 -2.90
N GLN A 154 -14.25 -7.34 -2.15
CA GLN A 154 -13.25 -7.80 -1.18
C GLN A 154 -11.95 -8.18 -1.87
N ARG A 155 -10.87 -7.51 -1.49
CA ARG A 155 -9.51 -7.76 -1.99
C ARG A 155 -8.46 -7.39 -0.95
N TYR A 156 -7.25 -7.85 -1.16
CA TYR A 156 -6.17 -7.71 -0.19
C TYR A 156 -4.91 -7.17 -0.84
N LEU A 157 -4.21 -6.31 -0.12
CA LEU A 157 -2.89 -5.82 -0.46
C LEU A 157 -1.89 -6.38 0.55
N VAL A 158 -0.92 -7.14 0.08
CA VAL A 158 0.13 -7.76 0.90
C VAL A 158 1.46 -7.08 0.60
N LEU A 159 2.13 -6.61 1.65
CA LEU A 159 3.47 -6.05 1.60
C LEU A 159 4.41 -6.98 2.36
N GLN A 160 5.47 -7.46 1.70
CA GLN A 160 6.45 -8.34 2.32
C GLN A 160 7.88 -7.83 2.06
N PRO A 161 8.73 -7.76 3.08
CA PRO A 161 10.17 -7.56 2.87
C PRO A 161 10.74 -8.65 1.95
N ASN A 162 11.68 -8.29 1.08
CA ASN A 162 12.29 -9.25 0.17
C ASN A 162 13.13 -10.33 0.89
N ASP A 163 13.56 -10.06 2.10
CA ASP A 163 14.29 -10.98 2.99
C ASP A 163 13.39 -11.74 3.98
N ALA A 164 12.06 -11.57 3.89
CA ALA A 164 11.14 -12.30 4.77
C ALA A 164 11.33 -13.82 4.64
N GLU A 165 11.44 -14.49 5.78
CA GLU A 165 11.69 -15.94 5.88
C GLU A 165 10.57 -16.77 5.26
N LYS A 166 9.30 -16.30 5.41
CA LYS A 166 8.14 -16.89 4.77
C LYS A 166 7.50 -15.90 3.82
N LYS A 167 7.06 -16.38 2.67
CA LYS A 167 6.42 -15.56 1.62
C LYS A 167 5.08 -16.12 1.21
N LEU A 168 4.21 -15.22 0.76
CA LEU A 168 2.97 -15.59 0.11
C LEU A 168 3.28 -16.41 -1.15
N SER A 169 2.85 -17.66 -1.17
CA SER A 169 3.14 -18.59 -2.26
C SER A 169 1.87 -18.83 -3.09
N LEU A 170 1.69 -18.02 -4.12
CA LEU A 170 0.58 -18.13 -5.06
C LEU A 170 1.08 -17.95 -6.50
N LYS A 171 0.43 -18.63 -7.42
CA LYS A 171 0.67 -18.44 -8.85
C LYS A 171 0.06 -17.12 -9.29
N GLU A 172 0.86 -16.30 -9.98
CA GLU A 172 0.36 -15.04 -10.56
C GLU A 172 -0.72 -15.33 -11.60
N SER A 173 -1.73 -14.47 -11.65
CA SER A 173 -2.74 -14.48 -12.70
C SER A 173 -2.13 -14.02 -14.02
N GLU A 174 -2.61 -14.55 -15.13
CA GLU A 174 -2.11 -14.22 -16.47
C GLU A 174 -2.38 -12.74 -16.84
N SER A 175 -3.42 -12.13 -16.28
CA SER A 175 -3.72 -10.71 -16.45
C SER A 175 -3.07 -9.89 -15.31
N GLY A 176 -2.04 -9.11 -15.65
CA GLY A 176 -1.25 -8.34 -14.68
C GLY A 176 -1.91 -7.05 -14.15
N GLU A 177 -3.08 -6.66 -14.66
CA GLU A 177 -3.70 -5.34 -14.41
C GLU A 177 -5.01 -5.40 -13.61
N LEU A 178 -5.37 -6.57 -13.07
CA LEU A 178 -6.67 -6.75 -12.42
C LEU A 178 -6.84 -5.91 -11.15
N TRP A 179 -5.75 -5.66 -10.44
CA TRP A 179 -5.76 -4.81 -9.26
C TRP A 179 -6.08 -3.35 -9.62
N GLU A 180 -5.39 -2.80 -10.63
CA GLU A 180 -5.56 -1.42 -11.10
C GLU A 180 -6.97 -1.20 -11.69
N ILE A 181 -7.48 -2.18 -12.45
CA ILE A 181 -8.85 -2.13 -13.00
C ILE A 181 -9.89 -2.05 -11.87
N ALA A 182 -9.68 -2.77 -10.77
CA ALA A 182 -10.57 -2.74 -9.62
C ALA A 182 -10.49 -1.41 -8.83
N ASP A 183 -9.41 -0.61 -8.97
CA ASP A 183 -9.28 0.71 -8.34
C ASP A 183 -9.99 1.84 -9.13
N ILE A 184 -10.31 1.61 -10.40
CA ILE A 184 -10.94 2.61 -11.30
C ILE A 184 -12.48 2.62 -11.15
N LYS A 185 -13.07 1.58 -10.59
CA LYS A 185 -14.52 1.43 -10.36
C LYS A 185 -14.94 1.97 -9.02
#